data_d10d49e1651281ef24b97be564308570
#
_entry.id   d10d49e1651281ef24b97be564308570
#
_cell.length_a   1.000
_cell.length_b   1.000
_cell.length_c   1.000
_cell.angle_alpha   90.00
_cell.angle_beta   90.00
_cell.angle_gamma   90.00
#
_symmetry.space_group_name_H-M   'P 1'
#
loop_
_entity.id
_entity.type
_entity.pdbx_description
1 polymer ?
#
loop_
_entity_poly.entity_id
_entity_poly.type
_entity_poly.pdbx_seq_one_letter_code
_entity_poly.pdbx_strand_id
1 'polypeptide(L)'
;MIWNKIEHCFGLKKMLKSNEYLEYLGEEIMDTFSEWTEVKYPIYVPSKARSTVKLTTKALDDAELNYLVVIEPQDVDDYKKEYPSEKLLVMDKNDMGIAYVRNYCKQHSKDNFHWCIDDNIKDFKVRENDKNVTKPTRNVLGAAERYIKDFDNIGAVSLSHHMFAFAKNSHVSVNKQVYSCALINNDLDIWYRNDCVEDTDYSMQILTKGYCTILYNKLLMNKAATGQYKGGNTDTVYAGDGRLKRSQGLQKHWPGSFKIVKKKERWHIAPSRVWDKFTQMPKGPHINLNKNTLQFE
;
A
#
# COMPACT_ATOMS: atom_id res chain seq x y z
N MET A 1 -21.97 -1.43 -18.96
CA MET A 1 -22.70 -0.97 -20.17
C MET A 1 -21.78 -0.82 -21.42
N ILE A 2 -20.50 -0.44 -21.27
CA ILE A 2 -19.53 -0.33 -22.40
C ILE A 2 -19.10 -1.71 -22.90
N TRP A 3 -18.92 -2.71 -22.05
CA TRP A 3 -18.61 -4.09 -22.43
C TRP A 3 -19.66 -4.71 -23.35
N ASN A 4 -20.93 -4.59 -23.03
CA ASN A 4 -22.02 -5.08 -23.88
C ASN A 4 -22.06 -4.39 -25.27
N LYS A 5 -21.54 -3.17 -25.39
CA LYS A 5 -21.40 -2.50 -26.69
C LYS A 5 -20.19 -3.02 -27.49
N ILE A 6 -19.11 -3.41 -26.81
CA ILE A 6 -17.90 -3.94 -27.46
C ILE A 6 -18.11 -5.40 -27.89
N GLU A 7 -18.74 -6.24 -27.05
CA GLU A 7 -19.08 -7.62 -27.42
C GLU A 7 -20.11 -7.69 -28.57
N HIS A 8 -21.04 -6.76 -28.64
CA HIS A 8 -22.07 -6.76 -29.69
C HIS A 8 -21.58 -6.21 -31.04
N CYS A 9 -20.53 -5.41 -31.07
CA CYS A 9 -20.07 -4.79 -32.32
C CYS A 9 -19.07 -5.62 -33.14
N PHE A 10 -18.36 -6.58 -32.56
CA PHE A 10 -17.23 -7.16 -33.29
C PHE A 10 -17.05 -8.67 -33.25
N GLY A 11 -17.80 -9.45 -32.46
CA GLY A 11 -17.64 -10.93 -32.46
C GLY A 11 -16.20 -11.45 -32.28
N LEU A 12 -15.27 -10.57 -31.98
CA LEU A 12 -13.86 -10.79 -31.72
C LEU A 12 -13.57 -10.31 -30.31
N LYS A 13 -13.17 -11.20 -29.41
CA LYS A 13 -12.50 -10.82 -28.18
C LYS A 13 -11.32 -9.94 -28.56
N LYS A 14 -11.46 -8.62 -28.42
CA LYS A 14 -10.39 -7.69 -28.68
C LYS A 14 -9.34 -7.93 -27.60
N MET A 15 -8.17 -8.40 -28.01
CA MET A 15 -7.02 -8.52 -27.13
C MET A 15 -6.61 -7.12 -26.67
N LEU A 16 -6.78 -6.81 -25.40
CA LEU A 16 -6.31 -5.57 -24.80
C LEU A 16 -4.85 -5.73 -24.40
N LYS A 17 -4.04 -4.70 -24.63
CA LYS A 17 -2.72 -4.61 -24.00
C LYS A 17 -2.88 -4.49 -22.50
N SER A 18 -1.89 -4.94 -21.72
CA SER A 18 -1.92 -4.90 -20.25
C SER A 18 -2.31 -3.53 -19.70
N ASN A 19 -1.73 -2.46 -20.25
CA ASN A 19 -2.03 -1.10 -19.80
C ASN A 19 -3.46 -0.68 -20.14
N GLU A 20 -3.99 -1.09 -21.28
CA GLU A 20 -5.38 -0.81 -21.66
C GLU A 20 -6.37 -1.52 -20.76
N TYR A 21 -6.08 -2.77 -20.39
CA TYR A 21 -6.90 -3.52 -19.42
C TYR A 21 -6.89 -2.88 -18.03
N LEU A 22 -5.72 -2.47 -17.55
CA LEU A 22 -5.60 -1.81 -16.25
C LEU A 22 -6.35 -0.46 -16.20
N GLU A 23 -6.31 0.32 -17.27
CA GLU A 23 -7.09 1.58 -17.36
C GLU A 23 -8.59 1.26 -17.45
N TYR A 24 -8.99 0.30 -18.27
CA TYR A 24 -10.38 -0.14 -18.36
C TYR A 24 -10.93 -0.59 -17.00
N LEU A 25 -10.18 -1.45 -16.28
CA LEU A 25 -10.57 -1.91 -14.94
C LEU A 25 -10.66 -0.74 -13.96
N GLY A 26 -9.76 0.24 -14.08
CA GLY A 26 -9.79 1.47 -13.28
C GLY A 26 -11.04 2.31 -13.55
N GLU A 27 -11.44 2.45 -14.80
CA GLU A 27 -12.70 3.14 -15.17
C GLU A 27 -13.92 2.39 -14.63
N GLU A 28 -13.99 1.06 -14.82
CA GLU A 28 -15.06 0.22 -14.25
C GLU A 28 -15.20 0.41 -12.75
N ILE A 29 -14.10 0.32 -12.01
CA ILE A 29 -14.09 0.48 -10.56
C ILE A 29 -14.55 1.87 -10.14
N MET A 30 -14.19 2.90 -10.89
CA MET A 30 -14.62 4.26 -10.60
C MET A 30 -16.09 4.49 -10.92
N ASP A 31 -16.61 3.93 -12.00
CA ASP A 31 -18.02 4.03 -12.39
C ASP A 31 -18.94 3.28 -11.41
N THR A 32 -18.48 2.16 -10.85
CA THR A 32 -19.21 1.36 -9.86
C THR A 32 -18.73 1.60 -8.43
N PHE A 33 -18.04 2.71 -8.16
CA PHE A 33 -17.36 2.98 -6.89
C PHE A 33 -18.26 2.85 -5.65
N SER A 34 -19.52 3.25 -5.75
CA SER A 34 -20.49 3.15 -4.65
C SER A 34 -20.86 1.71 -4.27
N GLU A 35 -20.60 0.75 -5.14
CA GLU A 35 -20.91 -0.67 -4.92
C GLU A 35 -19.83 -1.39 -4.10
N TRP A 36 -18.60 -0.87 -4.08
CA TRP A 36 -17.46 -1.49 -3.40
C TRP A 36 -17.46 -1.19 -1.90
N THR A 37 -18.40 -1.79 -1.17
CA THR A 37 -18.56 -1.58 0.28
C THR A 37 -18.02 -2.73 1.13
N GLU A 38 -17.72 -3.88 0.54
CA GLU A 38 -17.11 -5.00 1.23
C GLU A 38 -15.59 -4.84 1.31
N VAL A 39 -15.03 -4.90 2.51
CA VAL A 39 -13.60 -4.99 2.78
C VAL A 39 -13.36 -6.37 3.39
N LYS A 40 -12.75 -7.24 2.61
CA LYS A 40 -12.61 -8.67 2.92
C LYS A 40 -11.42 -8.96 3.83
N TYR A 41 -10.29 -8.30 3.57
CA TYR A 41 -9.04 -8.67 4.21
C TYR A 41 -8.85 -7.97 5.55
N PRO A 42 -8.21 -8.65 6.55
CA PRO A 42 -7.99 -8.08 7.87
C PRO A 42 -7.15 -6.82 7.82
N ILE A 43 -7.47 -5.87 8.70
CA ILE A 43 -6.81 -4.57 8.78
C ILE A 43 -5.98 -4.51 10.06
N TYR A 44 -4.69 -4.22 9.92
CA TYR A 44 -3.76 -3.96 11.01
C TYR A 44 -3.29 -2.51 10.97
N VAL A 45 -3.32 -1.86 12.13
CA VAL A 45 -2.87 -0.47 12.30
C VAL A 45 -1.70 -0.47 13.29
N PRO A 46 -0.43 -0.53 12.81
CA PRO A 46 0.73 -0.37 13.67
C PRO A 46 0.72 0.98 14.37
N SER A 47 0.84 1.01 15.70
CA SER A 47 0.89 2.24 16.47
C SER A 47 1.81 2.10 17.68
N LYS A 48 2.57 3.16 18.01
CA LYS A 48 3.53 3.16 19.09
C LYS A 48 3.54 4.50 19.81
N ALA A 49 3.30 4.49 21.15
CA ALA A 49 3.29 5.70 22.01
C ALA A 49 2.38 6.83 21.46
N ARG A 50 1.19 6.47 20.93
CA ARG A 50 0.22 7.37 20.27
C ARG A 50 -1.22 6.98 20.54
N SER A 51 -1.53 6.42 21.70
CA SER A 51 -2.87 5.91 22.03
C SER A 51 -3.99 6.94 21.78
N THR A 52 -3.71 8.22 22.00
CA THR A 52 -4.68 9.31 21.79
C THR A 52 -4.74 9.86 20.36
N VAL A 53 -3.83 9.43 19.47
CA VAL A 53 -3.80 9.88 18.06
C VAL A 53 -4.63 8.91 17.21
N LYS A 54 -5.93 9.13 17.16
CA LYS A 54 -6.92 8.23 16.55
C LYS A 54 -7.28 8.61 15.11
N LEU A 55 -6.31 9.02 14.28
CA LEU A 55 -6.64 9.45 12.91
C LEU A 55 -7.15 8.30 12.05
N THR A 56 -6.33 7.28 11.86
CA THR A 56 -6.67 6.12 11.04
C THR A 56 -7.80 5.31 11.67
N THR A 57 -7.73 5.05 12.97
CA THR A 57 -8.74 4.27 13.66
C THR A 57 -10.10 4.97 13.66
N LYS A 58 -10.14 6.30 13.78
CA LYS A 58 -11.39 7.05 13.61
C LYS A 58 -11.98 6.88 12.20
N ALA A 59 -11.16 6.97 11.15
CA ALA A 59 -11.64 6.78 9.78
C ALA A 59 -12.16 5.34 9.52
N LEU A 60 -11.60 4.35 10.22
CA LEU A 60 -12.05 2.96 10.16
C LEU A 60 -13.34 2.75 10.99
N ASP A 61 -13.42 3.35 12.18
CA ASP A 61 -14.63 3.31 13.03
C ASP A 61 -15.82 4.02 12.34
N ASP A 62 -15.60 5.20 11.77
CA ASP A 62 -16.62 5.95 11.01
C ASP A 62 -17.15 5.14 9.79
N ALA A 63 -16.36 4.20 9.29
CA ALA A 63 -16.73 3.29 8.20
C ALA A 63 -17.23 1.92 8.70
N GLU A 64 -17.35 1.71 10.01
CA GLU A 64 -17.77 0.45 10.63
C GLU A 64 -16.92 -0.74 10.20
N LEU A 65 -15.61 -0.54 10.04
CA LEU A 65 -14.65 -1.58 9.65
C LEU A 65 -14.01 -2.22 10.88
N ASN A 66 -13.82 -3.52 10.82
CA ASN A 66 -13.06 -4.24 11.82
C ASN A 66 -11.56 -4.06 11.56
N TYR A 67 -10.79 -3.81 12.62
CA TYR A 67 -9.35 -3.67 12.58
C TYR A 67 -8.71 -4.05 13.91
N LEU A 68 -7.41 -4.30 13.90
CA LEU A 68 -6.58 -4.45 15.10
C LEU A 68 -5.51 -3.37 15.14
N VAL A 69 -5.40 -2.70 16.27
CA VAL A 69 -4.27 -1.80 16.56
C VAL A 69 -3.13 -2.67 17.09
N VAL A 70 -2.00 -2.66 16.38
CA VAL A 70 -0.83 -3.47 16.72
C VAL A 70 0.13 -2.64 17.55
N ILE A 71 0.33 -3.05 18.79
CA ILE A 71 1.06 -2.30 19.81
C ILE A 71 2.17 -3.10 20.47
N GLU A 72 3.12 -2.40 21.04
CA GLU A 72 4.17 -3.00 21.86
C GLU A 72 3.67 -3.29 23.29
N PRO A 73 4.22 -4.31 24.00
CA PRO A 73 3.83 -4.63 25.37
C PRO A 73 3.91 -3.43 26.33
N GLN A 74 4.90 -2.56 26.16
CA GLN A 74 5.08 -1.36 27.00
C GLN A 74 3.97 -0.31 26.85
N ASP A 75 3.22 -0.34 25.76
CA ASP A 75 2.16 0.64 25.47
C ASP A 75 0.76 0.17 25.93
N VAL A 76 0.61 -1.07 26.40
CA VAL A 76 -0.68 -1.73 26.66
C VAL A 76 -1.59 -0.92 27.59
N ASP A 77 -1.05 -0.41 28.70
CA ASP A 77 -1.86 0.30 29.69
C ASP A 77 -2.43 1.60 29.16
N ASP A 78 -1.68 2.31 28.30
CA ASP A 78 -2.16 3.55 27.70
C ASP A 78 -3.17 3.28 26.57
N TYR A 79 -2.96 2.20 25.79
CA TYR A 79 -3.90 1.87 24.73
C TYR A 79 -5.21 1.27 25.26
N LYS A 80 -5.21 0.53 26.37
CA LYS A 80 -6.43 0.04 27.03
C LYS A 80 -7.34 1.15 27.56
N LYS A 81 -6.83 2.36 27.81
CA LYS A 81 -7.64 3.52 28.20
C LYS A 81 -8.45 4.06 27.01
N GLU A 82 -7.99 3.79 25.78
CA GLU A 82 -8.46 4.42 24.56
C GLU A 82 -9.19 3.44 23.62
N TYR A 83 -8.91 2.15 23.74
CA TYR A 83 -9.43 1.08 22.88
C TYR A 83 -9.91 -0.10 23.71
N PRO A 84 -11.01 -0.76 23.31
CA PRO A 84 -11.40 -2.04 23.90
C PRO A 84 -10.35 -3.10 23.60
N SER A 85 -10.16 -4.04 24.54
CA SER A 85 -9.07 -5.04 24.48
C SER A 85 -9.10 -5.92 23.24
N GLU A 86 -10.29 -6.20 22.71
CA GLU A 86 -10.48 -6.99 21.49
C GLU A 86 -10.00 -6.28 20.20
N LYS A 87 -9.78 -4.97 20.25
CA LYS A 87 -9.16 -4.21 19.16
C LYS A 87 -7.64 -4.11 19.27
N LEU A 88 -7.02 -4.68 20.32
CA LEU A 88 -5.59 -4.59 20.55
C LEU A 88 -4.91 -5.92 20.22
N LEU A 89 -3.93 -5.89 19.31
CA LEU A 89 -2.99 -6.96 19.05
C LEU A 89 -1.66 -6.59 19.68
N VAL A 90 -1.36 -7.21 20.84
CA VAL A 90 -0.13 -6.93 21.58
C VAL A 90 0.98 -7.83 21.05
N MET A 91 2.09 -7.24 20.62
CA MET A 91 3.28 -7.97 20.20
C MET A 91 3.99 -8.64 21.38
N ASP A 92 4.97 -9.49 21.08
CA ASP A 92 5.77 -10.20 22.08
C ASP A 92 7.01 -9.43 22.54
N LYS A 93 7.41 -8.35 21.84
CA LYS A 93 8.64 -7.59 22.09
C LYS A 93 8.44 -6.09 21.93
N ASN A 94 9.28 -5.33 22.65
CA ASN A 94 9.37 -3.88 22.56
C ASN A 94 10.52 -3.46 21.65
N ASP A 95 10.38 -2.28 21.04
CA ASP A 95 11.45 -1.54 20.34
C ASP A 95 12.12 -2.26 19.17
N MET A 96 11.41 -3.23 18.57
CA MET A 96 11.92 -4.02 17.45
C MET A 96 11.86 -3.29 16.09
N GLY A 97 11.25 -2.11 16.04
CA GLY A 97 11.12 -1.30 14.83
C GLY A 97 9.99 -1.73 13.89
N ILE A 98 9.67 -0.85 12.93
CA ILE A 98 8.47 -0.99 12.08
C ILE A 98 8.47 -2.24 11.20
N ALA A 99 9.64 -2.70 10.73
CA ALA A 99 9.74 -3.92 9.93
C ALA A 99 9.30 -5.15 10.72
N TYR A 100 9.66 -5.21 12.02
CA TYR A 100 9.19 -6.26 12.90
C TYR A 100 7.66 -6.23 13.06
N VAL A 101 7.09 -5.05 13.28
CA VAL A 101 5.64 -4.89 13.43
C VAL A 101 4.90 -5.37 12.17
N ARG A 102 5.37 -4.98 10.99
CA ARG A 102 4.77 -5.41 9.70
C ARG A 102 4.90 -6.91 9.47
N ASN A 103 6.03 -7.51 9.86
CA ASN A 103 6.21 -8.96 9.82
C ASN A 103 5.28 -9.66 10.82
N TYR A 104 5.07 -9.07 11.99
CA TYR A 104 4.13 -9.59 12.99
C TYR A 104 2.69 -9.57 12.48
N CYS A 105 2.26 -8.49 11.81
CA CYS A 105 0.96 -8.42 11.13
C CYS A 105 0.80 -9.56 10.12
N LYS A 106 1.80 -9.76 9.26
CA LYS A 106 1.82 -10.84 8.27
C LYS A 106 1.70 -12.23 8.91
N GLN A 107 2.46 -12.49 9.97
CA GLN A 107 2.41 -13.77 10.70
C GLN A 107 1.06 -14.00 11.37
N HIS A 108 0.39 -12.94 11.80
CA HIS A 108 -0.90 -13.00 12.48
C HIS A 108 -2.09 -13.14 11.54
N SER A 109 -1.94 -12.72 10.29
CA SER A 109 -2.97 -12.85 9.27
C SER A 109 -3.15 -14.31 8.85
N LYS A 110 -4.41 -14.75 8.82
CA LYS A 110 -4.80 -16.09 8.33
C LYS A 110 -5.24 -16.07 6.87
N ASP A 111 -5.45 -14.88 6.31
CA ASP A 111 -5.86 -14.69 4.93
C ASP A 111 -4.64 -14.55 4.02
N ASN A 112 -4.85 -14.78 2.73
CA ASN A 112 -3.80 -14.63 1.71
C ASN A 112 -3.35 -13.17 1.51
N PHE A 113 -4.14 -12.20 1.99
CA PHE A 113 -3.77 -10.78 2.04
C PHE A 113 -4.12 -10.17 3.40
N HIS A 114 -3.47 -9.05 3.73
CA HIS A 114 -3.86 -8.18 4.83
C HIS A 114 -3.55 -6.72 4.51
N TRP A 115 -4.35 -5.81 5.07
CA TRP A 115 -4.03 -4.40 5.10
C TRP A 115 -3.07 -4.08 6.24
N CYS A 116 -2.00 -3.35 5.93
CA CYS A 116 -1.15 -2.68 6.90
C CYS A 116 -1.26 -1.17 6.68
N ILE A 117 -1.89 -0.46 7.60
CA ILE A 117 -2.26 0.95 7.46
C ILE A 117 -1.62 1.76 8.58
N ASP A 118 -0.79 2.77 8.25
CA ASP A 118 -0.16 3.65 9.23
C ASP A 118 -1.21 4.38 10.10
N ASP A 119 -0.90 4.66 11.36
CA ASP A 119 -1.82 5.25 12.36
C ASP A 119 -2.18 6.73 12.13
N ASN A 120 -1.60 7.37 11.15
CA ASN A 120 -1.68 8.81 10.90
C ASN A 120 -2.38 9.21 9.59
N ILE A 121 -3.29 8.38 9.09
CA ILE A 121 -4.12 8.69 7.93
C ILE A 121 -5.42 9.34 8.42
N LYS A 122 -5.71 10.56 7.97
CA LYS A 122 -6.86 11.38 8.40
C LYS A 122 -8.16 10.97 7.73
N ASP A 123 -8.08 10.72 6.43
CA ASP A 123 -9.22 10.38 5.59
C ASP A 123 -8.72 9.75 4.28
N PHE A 124 -9.66 9.19 3.53
CA PHE A 124 -9.44 8.61 2.22
C PHE A 124 -10.14 9.42 1.16
N LYS A 125 -9.54 9.50 -0.02
CA LYS A 125 -10.01 10.33 -1.11
C LYS A 125 -10.02 9.58 -2.43
N VAL A 126 -10.79 10.11 -3.36
CA VAL A 126 -10.77 9.70 -4.76
C VAL A 126 -10.44 10.91 -5.61
N ARG A 127 -9.66 10.72 -6.66
CA ARG A 127 -9.41 11.76 -7.64
C ARG A 127 -10.46 11.72 -8.74
N GLU A 128 -11.37 12.67 -8.70
CA GLU A 128 -12.47 12.85 -9.65
C GLU A 128 -12.40 14.27 -10.25
N ASN A 129 -12.51 14.38 -11.57
CA ASN A 129 -12.54 15.68 -12.27
C ASN A 129 -11.45 16.64 -11.79
N ASP A 130 -10.22 16.13 -11.71
CA ASP A 130 -9.03 16.86 -11.24
C ASP A 130 -9.08 17.39 -9.80
N LYS A 131 -10.01 16.89 -8.98
CA LYS A 131 -10.13 17.20 -7.55
C LYS A 131 -9.94 15.95 -6.71
N ASN A 132 -9.38 16.13 -5.51
CA ASN A 132 -9.27 15.08 -4.51
C ASN A 132 -10.48 15.18 -3.57
N VAL A 133 -11.47 14.32 -3.75
CA VAL A 133 -12.75 14.32 -3.02
C VAL A 133 -12.69 13.26 -1.92
N THR A 134 -13.02 13.63 -0.68
CA THR A 134 -13.13 12.68 0.43
C THR A 134 -14.28 11.73 0.19
N LYS A 135 -14.03 10.45 0.36
CA LYS A 135 -15.00 9.36 0.18
C LYS A 135 -15.01 8.44 1.40
N PRO A 136 -16.06 7.65 1.59
CA PRO A 136 -16.13 6.66 2.66
C PRO A 136 -14.94 5.70 2.58
N THR A 137 -14.26 5.48 3.71
CA THR A 137 -13.08 4.61 3.80
C THR A 137 -13.36 3.21 3.27
N ARG A 138 -14.54 2.67 3.59
CA ARG A 138 -15.01 1.36 3.16
C ARG A 138 -14.98 1.21 1.63
N ASN A 139 -15.51 2.20 0.92
CA ASN A 139 -15.54 2.16 -0.55
C ASN A 139 -14.14 2.26 -1.17
N VAL A 140 -13.25 3.06 -0.59
CA VAL A 140 -11.88 3.19 -1.11
C VAL A 140 -11.10 1.89 -0.94
N LEU A 141 -11.19 1.26 0.23
CA LEU A 141 -10.51 -0.02 0.48
C LEU A 141 -11.15 -1.16 -0.33
N GLY A 142 -12.48 -1.24 -0.39
CA GLY A 142 -13.20 -2.23 -1.19
C GLY A 142 -12.89 -2.14 -2.68
N ALA A 143 -12.85 -0.92 -3.24
CA ALA A 143 -12.44 -0.69 -4.62
C ALA A 143 -10.98 -1.14 -4.87
N ALA A 144 -10.09 -0.91 -3.91
CA ALA A 144 -8.71 -1.37 -4.02
C ALA A 144 -8.62 -2.91 -3.99
N GLU A 145 -9.42 -3.58 -3.16
CA GLU A 145 -9.49 -5.04 -3.13
C GLU A 145 -10.11 -5.63 -4.41
N ARG A 146 -11.09 -4.95 -5.01
CA ARG A 146 -11.68 -5.39 -6.29
C ARG A 146 -10.60 -5.48 -7.38
N TYR A 147 -9.68 -4.52 -7.39
CA TYR A 147 -8.63 -4.46 -8.42
C TYR A 147 -7.76 -5.69 -8.47
N ILE A 148 -7.45 -6.32 -7.32
CA ILE A 148 -6.53 -7.47 -7.26
C ILE A 148 -7.19 -8.80 -7.60
N LYS A 149 -8.51 -8.89 -7.63
CA LYS A 149 -9.24 -10.16 -7.88
C LYS A 149 -8.92 -10.80 -9.23
N ASP A 150 -8.54 -9.98 -10.20
CA ASP A 150 -8.31 -10.42 -11.57
C ASP A 150 -6.85 -10.81 -11.84
N PHE A 151 -5.98 -10.79 -10.82
CA PHE A 151 -4.55 -11.01 -11.00
C PHE A 151 -3.95 -12.02 -10.03
N ASP A 152 -3.06 -12.90 -10.54
CA ASP A 152 -2.42 -13.96 -9.77
C ASP A 152 -1.03 -13.58 -9.24
N ASN A 153 -0.39 -12.54 -9.79
CA ASN A 153 1.00 -12.20 -9.50
C ASN A 153 1.17 -10.84 -8.82
N ILE A 154 0.18 -10.41 -8.03
CA ILE A 154 0.30 -9.19 -7.23
C ILE A 154 0.93 -9.52 -5.89
N GLY A 155 2.05 -8.87 -5.59
CA GLY A 155 2.73 -8.99 -4.30
C GLY A 155 2.27 -7.97 -3.26
N ALA A 156 1.95 -6.77 -3.70
CA ALA A 156 1.34 -5.74 -2.85
C ALA A 156 0.71 -4.63 -3.68
N VAL A 157 -0.28 -3.96 -3.08
CA VAL A 157 -0.85 -2.73 -3.63
C VAL A 157 -0.86 -1.64 -2.56
N SER A 158 -0.84 -0.37 -2.94
CA SER A 158 -1.06 0.73 -2.00
C SER A 158 -1.77 1.93 -2.63
N LEU A 159 -2.38 2.75 -1.77
CA LEU A 159 -2.97 4.02 -2.16
C LEU A 159 -1.87 5.08 -2.31
N SER A 160 -2.01 6.00 -3.28
CA SER A 160 -1.11 7.14 -3.37
C SER A 160 -1.45 8.19 -2.30
N HIS A 161 -0.42 8.92 -1.86
CA HIS A 161 -0.65 10.12 -1.06
C HIS A 161 -1.35 11.20 -1.93
N HIS A 162 -2.43 11.79 -1.42
CA HIS A 162 -3.26 12.74 -2.17
C HIS A 162 -2.47 13.93 -2.73
N MET A 163 -1.36 14.31 -2.08
CA MET A 163 -0.48 15.39 -2.55
C MET A 163 0.28 15.08 -3.84
N PHE A 164 0.36 13.82 -4.25
CA PHE A 164 1.07 13.40 -5.46
C PHE A 164 0.14 12.97 -6.60
N ALA A 165 -1.17 12.99 -6.38
CA ALA A 165 -2.16 12.51 -7.34
C ALA A 165 -2.31 13.40 -8.58
N PHE A 166 -2.14 14.71 -8.42
CA PHE A 166 -2.36 15.71 -9.49
C PHE A 166 -1.41 15.55 -10.69
N ALA A 167 -0.27 14.89 -10.51
CA ALA A 167 0.72 14.68 -11.57
C ALA A 167 0.46 13.42 -12.43
N LYS A 168 -0.63 12.68 -12.15
CA LYS A 168 -0.85 11.36 -12.77
C LYS A 168 -2.25 11.26 -13.35
N ASN A 169 -2.32 10.91 -14.64
CA ASN A 169 -3.59 10.72 -15.35
C ASN A 169 -4.07 9.27 -15.34
N SER A 170 -3.16 8.29 -15.34
CA SER A 170 -3.50 6.86 -15.26
C SER A 170 -4.15 6.47 -13.93
N HIS A 171 -5.01 5.46 -13.92
CA HIS A 171 -5.64 4.95 -12.70
C HIS A 171 -4.63 4.32 -11.75
N VAL A 172 -3.63 3.64 -12.30
CA VAL A 172 -2.59 2.95 -11.52
C VAL A 172 -1.19 3.17 -12.09
N SER A 173 -0.19 2.93 -11.25
CA SER A 173 1.21 2.77 -11.65
C SER A 173 1.67 1.37 -11.23
N VAL A 174 2.13 0.58 -12.19
CA VAL A 174 2.66 -0.76 -11.95
C VAL A 174 4.14 -0.71 -11.62
N ASN A 175 4.60 -1.65 -10.78
CA ASN A 175 6.01 -1.81 -10.39
C ASN A 175 6.63 -0.55 -9.78
N LYS A 176 5.89 0.06 -8.87
CA LYS A 176 6.35 1.20 -8.07
C LYS A 176 6.39 0.85 -6.59
N GLN A 177 7.02 1.71 -5.80
CA GLN A 177 7.04 1.57 -4.35
C GLN A 177 5.62 1.59 -3.77
N VAL A 178 5.33 0.65 -2.87
CA VAL A 178 4.14 0.63 -2.02
C VAL A 178 4.50 1.09 -0.61
N TYR A 179 3.59 1.79 0.07
CA TYR A 179 3.87 2.41 1.37
C TYR A 179 2.60 2.76 2.15
N SER A 180 2.74 2.93 3.45
CA SER A 180 1.80 3.57 4.39
C SER A 180 0.37 3.00 4.50
N CYS A 181 -0.28 2.69 3.41
CA CYS A 181 -1.59 2.04 3.34
C CYS A 181 -1.49 0.97 2.27
N ALA A 182 -1.07 -0.21 2.65
CA ALA A 182 -0.75 -1.27 1.72
C ALA A 182 -1.52 -2.56 2.03
N LEU A 183 -2.05 -3.19 0.99
CA LEU A 183 -2.58 -4.54 1.00
C LEU A 183 -1.44 -5.48 0.56
N ILE A 184 -1.05 -6.38 1.43
CA ILE A 184 0.15 -7.21 1.34
C ILE A 184 -0.24 -8.65 1.09
N ASN A 185 0.40 -9.30 0.12
CA ASN A 185 0.24 -10.72 -0.14
C ASN A 185 1.03 -11.55 0.90
N ASN A 186 0.33 -12.39 1.67
CA ASN A 186 0.88 -13.21 2.74
C ASN A 186 1.52 -14.50 2.23
N ASP A 187 1.11 -14.98 1.05
CA ASP A 187 1.60 -16.25 0.50
C ASP A 187 3.04 -16.15 -0.03
N LEU A 188 3.56 -14.92 -0.16
CA LEU A 188 4.92 -14.71 -0.61
C LEU A 188 5.92 -14.83 0.54
N ASP A 189 6.96 -15.62 0.39
CA ASP A 189 8.09 -15.64 1.31
C ASP A 189 8.98 -14.40 1.12
N ILE A 190 8.44 -13.25 1.55
CA ILE A 190 9.07 -11.92 1.52
C ILE A 190 8.83 -11.27 2.88
N TRP A 191 9.91 -10.74 3.47
CA TRP A 191 9.90 -10.19 4.82
C TRP A 191 10.51 -8.79 4.85
N TYR A 192 9.94 -7.92 5.68
CA TYR A 192 10.50 -6.60 5.92
C TYR A 192 11.84 -6.68 6.67
N ARG A 193 12.80 -5.86 6.31
CA ARG A 193 14.13 -5.75 6.96
C ARG A 193 14.25 -4.44 7.72
N ASN A 194 14.80 -4.50 8.95
CA ASN A 194 14.90 -3.32 9.83
C ASN A 194 16.09 -2.40 9.52
N ASP A 195 17.12 -2.90 8.88
CA ASP A 195 18.38 -2.19 8.65
C ASP A 195 18.34 -1.23 7.45
N CYS A 196 17.19 -1.08 6.81
CA CYS A 196 17.03 -0.26 5.59
C CYS A 196 15.70 0.51 5.58
N VAL A 197 15.44 1.22 4.47
CA VAL A 197 14.14 1.85 4.19
C VAL A 197 13.17 0.73 3.78
N GLU A 198 12.42 0.25 4.73
CA GLU A 198 11.68 -1.02 4.66
C GLU A 198 10.63 -1.09 3.55
N ASP A 199 9.90 -0.01 3.30
CA ASP A 199 8.88 0.03 2.24
C ASP A 199 9.50 -0.13 0.85
N THR A 200 10.62 0.57 0.64
CA THR A 200 11.36 0.51 -0.62
C THR A 200 11.97 -0.86 -0.80
N ASP A 201 12.58 -1.38 0.25
CA ASP A 201 13.20 -2.70 0.25
C ASP A 201 12.18 -3.81 -0.03
N TYR A 202 11.03 -3.78 0.64
CA TYR A 202 9.96 -4.73 0.45
C TYR A 202 9.42 -4.73 -0.98
N SER A 203 9.22 -3.54 -1.54
CA SER A 203 8.81 -3.39 -2.94
C SER A 203 9.84 -3.97 -3.91
N MET A 204 11.12 -3.73 -3.67
CA MET A 204 12.21 -4.31 -4.47
C MET A 204 12.26 -5.84 -4.38
N GLN A 205 12.05 -6.41 -3.20
CA GLN A 205 11.99 -7.86 -3.03
C GLN A 205 10.84 -8.49 -3.84
N ILE A 206 9.65 -7.89 -3.80
CA ILE A 206 8.47 -8.32 -4.61
C ILE A 206 8.86 -8.34 -6.10
N LEU A 207 9.38 -7.22 -6.58
CA LEU A 207 9.65 -7.03 -8.01
C LEU A 207 10.77 -7.95 -8.52
N THR A 208 11.81 -8.18 -7.72
CA THR A 208 12.91 -9.09 -8.09
C THR A 208 12.49 -10.56 -8.10
N LYS A 209 11.45 -10.93 -7.36
CA LYS A 209 10.85 -12.27 -7.42
C LYS A 209 9.85 -12.44 -8.59
N GLY A 210 9.67 -11.42 -9.43
CA GLY A 210 8.81 -11.48 -10.63
C GLY A 210 7.34 -11.16 -10.37
N TYR A 211 6.98 -10.77 -9.15
CA TYR A 211 5.64 -10.28 -8.82
C TYR A 211 5.51 -8.79 -9.16
N CYS A 212 4.28 -8.30 -9.25
CA CYS A 212 3.97 -6.90 -9.49
C CYS A 212 3.60 -6.18 -8.19
N THR A 213 3.87 -4.89 -8.14
CA THR A 213 3.24 -3.96 -7.21
C THR A 213 2.30 -3.02 -7.96
N ILE A 214 1.20 -2.60 -7.33
CA ILE A 214 0.28 -1.61 -7.87
C ILE A 214 0.20 -0.42 -6.90
N LEU A 215 0.47 0.77 -7.41
CA LEU A 215 0.23 2.01 -6.71
C LEU A 215 -0.99 2.70 -7.35
N TYR A 216 -2.08 2.83 -6.60
CA TYR A 216 -3.27 3.52 -7.08
C TYR A 216 -3.05 5.03 -7.18
N ASN A 217 -3.40 5.61 -8.32
CA ASN A 217 -3.26 7.03 -8.56
C ASN A 217 -4.58 7.80 -8.37
N LYS A 218 -5.71 7.11 -8.39
CA LYS A 218 -7.05 7.67 -8.20
C LYS A 218 -7.64 7.36 -6.83
N LEU A 219 -7.27 6.23 -6.19
CA LEU A 219 -7.60 5.92 -4.81
C LEU A 219 -6.49 6.44 -3.91
N LEU A 220 -6.82 7.31 -2.96
CA LEU A 220 -5.84 8.16 -2.29
C LEU A 220 -5.97 8.10 -0.76
N MET A 221 -4.85 8.28 -0.06
CA MET A 221 -4.82 8.52 1.37
C MET A 221 -4.40 9.95 1.69
N ASN A 222 -5.01 10.54 2.71
CA ASN A 222 -4.63 11.83 3.29
C ASN A 222 -3.86 11.59 4.58
N LYS A 223 -2.57 11.41 4.44
CA LYS A 223 -1.67 11.13 5.58
C LYS A 223 -1.14 12.42 6.19
N ALA A 224 -1.11 12.47 7.52
CA ALA A 224 -0.46 13.55 8.25
C ALA A 224 1.05 13.62 7.95
N ALA A 225 1.62 14.81 8.00
CA ALA A 225 3.05 15.00 7.73
C ALA A 225 3.92 14.22 8.73
N THR A 226 5.01 13.63 8.25
CA THR A 226 5.96 12.90 9.09
C THR A 226 6.57 13.84 10.14
N GLY A 227 6.45 13.46 11.42
CA GLY A 227 6.93 14.24 12.56
C GLY A 227 5.91 15.25 13.11
N GLN A 228 4.66 15.25 12.61
CA GLN A 228 3.59 16.10 13.13
C GLN A 228 3.14 15.66 14.55
N TYR A 229 3.20 14.38 14.82
CA TYR A 229 2.84 13.78 16.12
C TYR A 229 4.07 13.16 16.78
N LYS A 230 4.17 13.24 18.12
CA LYS A 230 5.18 12.53 18.91
C LYS A 230 4.97 11.01 18.83
N GLY A 231 5.98 10.24 19.19
CA GLY A 231 5.93 8.77 19.15
C GLY A 231 6.18 8.17 17.77
N GLY A 232 5.96 6.86 17.64
CA GLY A 232 6.27 6.09 16.44
C GLY A 232 7.76 6.10 16.10
N ASN A 233 8.08 6.09 14.81
CA ASN A 233 9.45 6.09 14.33
C ASN A 233 10.20 7.43 14.47
N THR A 234 9.49 8.50 14.86
CA THR A 234 10.06 9.86 14.85
C THR A 234 11.19 9.99 15.88
N ASP A 235 10.96 9.50 17.08
CA ASP A 235 11.85 9.69 18.22
C ASP A 235 12.92 8.59 18.35
N THR A 236 12.78 7.49 17.62
CA THR A 236 13.69 6.34 17.68
C THR A 236 14.44 6.13 16.37
N VAL A 237 13.73 5.75 15.32
CA VAL A 237 14.30 5.32 14.04
C VAL A 237 14.88 6.48 13.23
N TYR A 238 14.30 7.68 13.33
CA TYR A 238 14.72 8.86 12.59
C TYR A 238 15.58 9.83 13.38
N ALA A 239 15.87 9.54 14.66
CA ALA A 239 16.71 10.36 15.50
C ALA A 239 18.16 10.39 14.97
N GLY A 240 18.82 11.54 15.04
CA GLY A 240 20.20 11.72 14.61
C GLY A 240 20.41 11.26 13.15
N ASP A 241 21.38 10.37 12.94
CA ASP A 241 21.73 9.80 11.63
C ASP A 241 20.89 8.59 11.21
N GLY A 242 19.78 8.30 11.91
CA GLY A 242 18.97 7.11 11.64
C GLY A 242 18.49 7.01 10.19
N ARG A 243 18.09 8.13 9.58
CA ARG A 243 17.70 8.18 8.15
C ARG A 243 18.88 7.85 7.22
N LEU A 244 20.07 8.34 7.53
CA LEU A 244 21.29 8.04 6.75
C LEU A 244 21.62 6.55 6.83
N LYS A 245 21.68 5.99 8.03
CA LYS A 245 21.98 4.57 8.26
C LYS A 245 21.01 3.66 7.50
N ARG A 246 19.71 3.95 7.54
CA ARG A 246 18.71 3.19 6.79
C ARG A 246 18.85 3.33 5.28
N SER A 247 19.20 4.52 4.79
CA SER A 247 19.49 4.73 3.36
C SER A 247 20.73 3.96 2.92
N GLN A 248 21.76 3.90 3.75
CA GLN A 248 22.98 3.10 3.52
C GLN A 248 22.66 1.59 3.54
N GLY A 249 21.82 1.14 4.47
CA GLY A 249 21.31 -0.24 4.50
C GLY A 249 20.63 -0.62 3.19
N LEU A 250 19.77 0.27 2.66
CA LEU A 250 19.13 0.05 1.37
C LEU A 250 20.12 -0.06 0.20
N GLN A 251 21.15 0.80 0.18
CA GLN A 251 22.22 0.70 -0.83
C GLN A 251 23.01 -0.61 -0.72
N LYS A 252 23.24 -1.10 0.51
CA LYS A 252 23.90 -2.38 0.74
C LYS A 252 23.09 -3.56 0.17
N HIS A 253 21.78 -3.56 0.36
CA HIS A 253 20.89 -4.60 -0.18
C HIS A 253 20.70 -4.49 -1.71
N TRP A 254 20.71 -3.25 -2.24
CA TRP A 254 20.43 -2.94 -3.64
C TRP A 254 21.50 -2.03 -4.24
N PRO A 255 22.75 -2.53 -4.46
CA PRO A 255 23.86 -1.72 -4.97
C PRO A 255 23.51 -1.06 -6.30
N GLY A 256 23.84 0.23 -6.42
CA GLY A 256 23.63 1.00 -7.65
C GLY A 256 22.18 1.40 -7.97
N SER A 257 21.19 0.96 -7.15
CA SER A 257 19.77 1.22 -7.42
C SER A 257 19.28 2.56 -6.88
N PHE A 258 19.91 3.07 -5.82
CA PHE A 258 19.46 4.29 -5.14
C PHE A 258 20.65 5.23 -4.87
N LYS A 259 20.37 6.54 -4.93
CA LYS A 259 21.32 7.57 -4.48
C LYS A 259 20.86 8.12 -3.13
N ILE A 260 21.80 8.36 -2.23
CA ILE A 260 21.53 9.07 -0.98
C ILE A 260 21.71 10.56 -1.25
N VAL A 261 20.70 11.36 -0.94
CA VAL A 261 20.72 12.80 -1.15
C VAL A 261 20.27 13.52 0.12
N LYS A 262 20.86 14.68 0.41
CA LYS A 262 20.45 15.55 1.52
C LYS A 262 19.60 16.68 0.97
N LYS A 263 18.36 16.84 1.47
CA LYS A 263 17.44 17.92 1.11
C LYS A 263 16.83 18.52 2.38
N LYS A 264 16.87 19.84 2.53
CA LYS A 264 16.34 20.54 3.72
C LYS A 264 16.77 19.86 5.04
N GLU A 265 18.06 19.67 5.20
CA GLU A 265 18.70 19.01 6.35
C GLU A 265 18.28 17.57 6.64
N ARG A 266 17.57 16.90 5.72
CA ARG A 266 17.14 15.49 5.87
C ARG A 266 17.77 14.62 4.79
N TRP A 267 18.20 13.42 5.19
CA TRP A 267 18.65 12.39 4.28
C TRP A 267 17.48 11.71 3.59
N HIS A 268 17.56 11.51 2.29
CA HIS A 268 16.58 10.84 1.45
C HIS A 268 17.25 9.87 0.50
N ILE A 269 16.51 8.86 0.08
CA ILE A 269 16.86 8.04 -1.08
C ILE A 269 16.24 8.65 -2.33
N ALA A 270 16.98 8.64 -3.41
CA ALA A 270 16.51 8.99 -4.74
C ALA A 270 16.66 7.76 -5.65
N PRO A 271 15.58 7.23 -6.23
CA PRO A 271 15.66 6.09 -7.13
C PRO A 271 16.38 6.49 -8.43
N SER A 272 17.34 5.68 -8.85
CA SER A 272 18.10 5.85 -10.09
C SER A 272 17.40 5.11 -11.23
N ARG A 273 16.14 5.48 -11.55
CA ARG A 273 15.28 4.76 -12.53
C ARG A 273 15.17 3.25 -12.24
N VAL A 274 15.34 2.85 -10.98
CA VAL A 274 15.33 1.44 -10.60
C VAL A 274 13.99 0.79 -10.93
N TRP A 275 12.91 1.51 -10.75
CA TRP A 275 11.55 1.03 -11.04
C TRP A 275 11.31 0.75 -12.52
N ASP A 276 12.01 1.44 -13.41
CA ASP A 276 11.85 1.28 -14.86
C ASP A 276 12.56 0.01 -15.39
N LYS A 277 13.33 -0.67 -14.54
CA LYS A 277 13.95 -1.97 -14.85
C LYS A 277 12.97 -3.13 -14.73
N PHE A 278 11.84 -2.94 -14.04
CA PHE A 278 10.85 -3.96 -13.83
C PHE A 278 9.72 -3.81 -14.85
N THR A 279 9.68 -4.73 -15.80
CA THR A 279 8.76 -4.71 -16.94
C THR A 279 7.69 -5.78 -16.85
N GLN A 280 7.68 -6.59 -15.77
CA GLN A 280 6.63 -7.57 -15.56
C GLN A 280 5.27 -6.88 -15.43
N MET A 281 4.23 -7.55 -15.95
CA MET A 281 2.87 -7.04 -15.91
C MET A 281 1.97 -7.94 -15.05
N PRO A 282 0.90 -7.41 -14.47
CA PRO A 282 -0.12 -8.22 -13.80
C PRO A 282 -0.64 -9.32 -14.73
N LYS A 283 -0.81 -10.53 -14.20
CA LYS A 283 -1.28 -11.74 -14.89
C LYS A 283 -2.52 -12.26 -14.19
N GLY A 284 -3.44 -12.82 -14.91
CA GLY A 284 -4.64 -13.42 -14.34
C GLY A 284 -5.35 -14.35 -15.34
N PRO A 285 -6.38 -15.08 -14.89
CA PRO A 285 -7.07 -16.09 -15.71
C PRO A 285 -7.73 -15.54 -16.96
N HIS A 286 -8.01 -14.23 -16.98
CA HIS A 286 -8.59 -13.54 -18.15
C HIS A 286 -7.53 -12.84 -19.01
N ILE A 287 -6.25 -13.06 -18.69
CA ILE A 287 -5.13 -12.32 -19.25
C ILE A 287 -4.06 -13.31 -19.67
N ASN A 288 -4.07 -13.74 -20.92
CA ASN A 288 -2.98 -14.52 -21.49
C ASN A 288 -1.93 -13.57 -22.08
N LEU A 289 -0.76 -13.54 -21.43
CA LEU A 289 0.40 -12.83 -21.97
C LEU A 289 1.00 -13.65 -23.13
N ASN A 290 0.80 -13.20 -24.35
CA ASN A 290 1.64 -13.68 -25.44
C ASN A 290 3.06 -13.14 -25.22
N LYS A 291 4.02 -14.04 -25.01
CA LYS A 291 5.42 -13.69 -24.69
C LYS A 291 6.07 -12.74 -25.71
N ASN A 292 5.56 -12.66 -26.92
CA ASN A 292 6.13 -11.86 -27.99
C ASN A 292 5.43 -10.51 -28.22
N THR A 293 4.26 -10.25 -27.65
CA THR A 293 3.45 -9.07 -28.00
C THR A 293 2.88 -8.32 -26.81
N LEU A 294 3.04 -8.80 -25.55
CA LEU A 294 2.38 -8.21 -24.36
C LEU A 294 0.85 -8.06 -24.56
N GLN A 295 0.22 -9.02 -25.21
CA GLN A 295 -1.22 -9.02 -25.47
C GLN A 295 -1.90 -10.06 -24.58
N PHE A 296 -3.16 -9.77 -24.23
CA PHE A 296 -4.03 -10.66 -23.47
C PHE A 296 -4.97 -11.37 -24.44
N GLU A 297 -5.24 -12.63 -24.20
CA GLU A 297 -6.30 -13.39 -24.86
C GLU A 297 -7.59 -13.36 -24.03
#